data_0a9e13c0040cbbfb6541e2afb33ce47d
#
_entry.id   0a9e13c0040cbbfb6541e2afb33ce47d
#
_cell.length_a   1.000
_cell.length_b   1.000
_cell.length_c   1.000
_cell.angle_alpha   90.00
_cell.angle_beta   90.00
_cell.angle_gamma   90.00
#
_symmetry.space_group_name_H-M   'P 1'
#
loop_
_entity.id
_entity.type
_entity.pdbx_description
1 polymer ?
#
loop_
_entity_poly.entity_id
_entity_poly.type
_entity_poly.pdbx_seq_one_letter_code
_entity_poly.pdbx_strand_id
1 'polypeptide(L)'
;MIGPVERWFASRGWEPFEFQRRAWAAYVRGDSGLIHAPTGVGKTLAAFLGPVIESLGEQQSGGSGGQQATGRREDAEPIRVVWLTPMRALASDTVLSMLDAIEGLGLAGRWTIEKRTGDTAGSLKKKQRTRLPTCLVTTPESLSLLLSYPECRERFATLRCIVADEWHELVGTKRGVQAELCMARLRTFAPGARTWGISATLGNLDDAAAVLLGRRGAGVLIRGLVPKATEIRTLIPDEIERFPWAGHLGLRVLPQVLEVVEGKTEAEGDGGGGDGGSGGATLVFTNTRSQAEIWFRRLLEERPALLGALAIHHGSLDRDLRGEVEGLLSDGRMRCVVCTSSLDLGVDFSPVERVVQVGSPKGVARLLQRAGRSGHRPGAASRIYGAPTHALELVEFAAARDAAARGEIEGRRP
;
A
#
# COMPACT_ATOMS: atom_id res chain seq x y z
N MET A 1 17.52 -8.71 -21.41
CA MET A 1 17.37 -7.53 -20.55
C MET A 1 16.79 -7.81 -19.17
N ILE A 2 15.86 -8.77 -19.03
CA ILE A 2 15.20 -9.13 -17.73
C ILE A 2 16.08 -10.02 -16.84
N GLY A 3 17.05 -10.76 -17.42
CA GLY A 3 17.88 -11.74 -16.72
C GLY A 3 18.57 -11.29 -15.41
N PRO A 4 19.09 -10.07 -15.27
CA PRO A 4 19.65 -9.61 -13.98
C PRO A 4 18.60 -9.54 -12.88
N VAL A 5 17.38 -9.10 -13.21
CA VAL A 5 16.26 -9.01 -12.25
C VAL A 5 15.80 -10.42 -11.82
N GLU A 6 15.68 -11.35 -12.78
CA GLU A 6 15.30 -12.75 -12.47
C GLU A 6 16.35 -13.45 -11.61
N ARG A 7 17.64 -13.21 -11.83
CA ARG A 7 18.70 -13.73 -10.95
C ARG A 7 18.62 -13.15 -9.55
N TRP A 8 18.29 -11.86 -9.41
CA TRP A 8 18.09 -11.24 -8.10
C TRP A 8 16.89 -11.85 -7.38
N PHE A 9 15.76 -12.07 -8.05
CA PHE A 9 14.61 -12.77 -7.46
C PHE A 9 15.01 -14.19 -7.02
N ALA A 10 15.69 -14.94 -7.86
CA ALA A 10 16.15 -16.30 -7.54
C ALA A 10 17.11 -16.33 -6.32
N SER A 11 17.99 -15.31 -6.19
CA SER A 11 18.90 -15.21 -5.03
C SER A 11 18.17 -14.98 -3.71
N ARG A 12 16.91 -14.49 -3.75
CA ARG A 12 16.03 -14.33 -2.60
C ARG A 12 15.11 -15.53 -2.37
N GLY A 13 15.19 -16.56 -3.20
CA GLY A 13 14.24 -17.68 -3.21
C GLY A 13 12.85 -17.27 -3.74
N TRP A 14 12.76 -16.19 -4.49
CA TRP A 14 11.51 -15.70 -5.08
C TRP A 14 11.40 -16.04 -6.57
N GLU A 15 10.18 -16.15 -7.02
CA GLU A 15 9.86 -16.22 -8.43
C GLU A 15 8.98 -15.02 -8.83
N PRO A 16 9.34 -14.28 -9.91
CA PRO A 16 8.49 -13.19 -10.39
C PRO A 16 7.13 -13.71 -10.84
N PHE A 17 6.07 -13.06 -10.41
CA PHE A 17 4.72 -13.33 -10.91
C PHE A 17 4.61 -12.95 -12.39
N GLU A 18 3.72 -13.64 -13.11
CA GLU A 18 3.49 -13.37 -14.54
C GLU A 18 3.11 -11.91 -14.82
N PHE A 19 2.30 -11.30 -13.97
CA PHE A 19 1.94 -9.88 -14.14
C PHE A 19 3.14 -8.94 -14.01
N GLN A 20 4.15 -9.28 -13.19
CA GLN A 20 5.39 -8.51 -13.05
C GLN A 20 6.21 -8.60 -14.35
N ARG A 21 6.40 -9.81 -14.88
CA ARG A 21 7.08 -10.01 -16.17
C ARG A 21 6.39 -9.25 -17.31
N ARG A 22 5.05 -9.29 -17.34
CA ARG A 22 4.24 -8.53 -18.31
C ARG A 22 4.40 -7.03 -18.16
N ALA A 23 4.47 -6.51 -16.93
CA ALA A 23 4.69 -5.10 -16.66
C ALA A 23 6.06 -4.65 -17.14
N TRP A 24 7.11 -5.39 -16.85
CA TRP A 24 8.47 -5.08 -17.32
C TRP A 24 8.58 -5.13 -18.83
N ALA A 25 8.04 -6.15 -19.46
CA ALA A 25 8.02 -6.28 -20.91
C ALA A 25 7.25 -5.13 -21.58
N ALA A 26 6.10 -4.73 -21.04
CA ALA A 26 5.33 -3.60 -21.54
C ALA A 26 6.10 -2.28 -21.38
N TYR A 27 6.71 -2.06 -20.21
CA TYR A 27 7.56 -0.88 -20.00
C TYR A 27 8.69 -0.77 -21.02
N VAL A 28 9.42 -1.87 -21.25
CA VAL A 28 10.55 -1.90 -22.20
C VAL A 28 10.09 -1.66 -23.65
N ARG A 29 8.89 -2.07 -24.03
CA ARG A 29 8.29 -1.71 -25.32
C ARG A 29 7.92 -0.23 -25.47
N GLY A 30 7.91 0.53 -24.37
CA GLY A 30 7.52 1.93 -24.37
C GLY A 30 6.08 2.18 -23.96
N ASP A 31 5.38 1.16 -23.46
CA ASP A 31 3.97 1.27 -23.05
C ASP A 31 3.82 2.04 -21.72
N SER A 32 2.67 2.68 -21.59
CA SER A 32 2.13 3.22 -20.33
C SER A 32 0.92 2.38 -19.93
N GLY A 33 0.57 2.34 -18.64
CA GLY A 33 -0.58 1.53 -18.23
C GLY A 33 -0.94 1.55 -16.77
N LEU A 34 -1.84 0.64 -16.41
CA LEU A 34 -2.31 0.42 -15.05
C LEU A 34 -2.07 -1.03 -14.64
N ILE A 35 -1.40 -1.21 -13.50
CA ILE A 35 -1.21 -2.51 -12.85
C ILE A 35 -2.28 -2.65 -11.78
N HIS A 36 -3.12 -3.66 -11.90
CA HIS A 36 -4.15 -3.99 -10.94
C HIS A 36 -3.89 -5.39 -10.37
N ALA A 37 -3.55 -5.45 -9.09
CA ALA A 37 -3.28 -6.70 -8.39
C ALA A 37 -3.53 -6.53 -6.88
N PRO A 38 -3.83 -7.61 -6.13
CA PRO A 38 -4.04 -7.57 -4.68
C PRO A 38 -2.86 -6.92 -3.92
N THR A 39 -3.08 -6.55 -2.66
CA THR A 39 -2.01 -6.08 -1.77
C THR A 39 -1.03 -7.21 -1.43
N GLY A 40 0.24 -6.89 -1.19
CA GLY A 40 1.26 -7.86 -0.76
C GLY A 40 1.85 -8.75 -1.87
N VAL A 41 1.49 -8.56 -3.14
CA VAL A 41 1.98 -9.39 -4.27
C VAL A 41 3.13 -8.73 -5.07
N GLY A 42 3.80 -7.72 -4.51
CA GLY A 42 4.95 -7.09 -5.15
C GLY A 42 4.63 -6.14 -6.32
N LYS A 43 3.50 -5.41 -6.25
CA LYS A 43 3.14 -4.37 -7.24
C LYS A 43 4.19 -3.28 -7.40
N THR A 44 4.82 -2.88 -6.29
CA THR A 44 5.90 -1.88 -6.28
C THR A 44 7.04 -2.31 -7.21
N LEU A 45 7.51 -3.55 -7.09
CA LEU A 45 8.56 -4.10 -7.97
C LEU A 45 8.09 -4.24 -9.41
N ALA A 46 6.79 -4.53 -9.64
CA ALA A 46 6.24 -4.60 -11.00
C ALA A 46 6.38 -3.26 -11.75
N ALA A 47 6.12 -2.12 -11.08
CA ALA A 47 6.24 -0.82 -11.71
C ALA A 47 7.68 -0.25 -11.65
N PHE A 48 8.42 -0.50 -10.57
CA PHE A 48 9.74 0.08 -10.35
C PHE A 48 10.82 -0.56 -11.22
N LEU A 49 10.80 -1.88 -11.41
CA LEU A 49 11.88 -2.57 -12.10
C LEU A 49 11.89 -2.34 -13.63
N GLY A 50 10.79 -1.87 -14.22
CA GLY A 50 10.79 -1.47 -15.64
C GLY A 50 11.88 -0.41 -15.96
N PRO A 51 11.86 0.75 -15.30
CA PRO A 51 12.92 1.77 -15.43
C PRO A 51 14.33 1.27 -15.08
N VAL A 52 14.43 0.36 -14.11
CA VAL A 52 15.73 -0.22 -13.72
C VAL A 52 16.27 -1.13 -14.82
N ILE A 53 15.42 -1.97 -15.43
CA ILE A 53 15.79 -2.83 -16.56
C ILE A 53 16.24 -1.98 -17.77
N GLU A 54 15.57 -0.87 -18.05
CA GLU A 54 15.97 0.08 -19.10
C GLU A 54 17.38 0.63 -18.82
N SER A 55 17.65 1.08 -17.59
CA SER A 55 18.97 1.57 -17.18
C SER A 55 20.06 0.51 -17.31
N LEU A 56 19.79 -0.74 -16.91
CA LEU A 56 20.72 -1.86 -17.08
C LEU A 56 20.99 -2.18 -18.56
N GLY A 57 19.98 -2.06 -19.42
CA GLY A 57 20.12 -2.27 -20.86
C GLY A 57 20.96 -1.19 -21.55
N GLU A 58 20.78 0.08 -21.17
CA GLU A 58 21.59 1.21 -21.66
C GLU A 58 23.08 1.03 -21.34
N GLN A 59 23.41 0.45 -20.18
CA GLN A 59 24.81 0.14 -19.80
C GLN A 59 25.45 -0.93 -20.68
N GLN A 60 24.70 -1.98 -21.02
CA GLN A 60 25.21 -3.04 -21.87
C GLN A 60 25.40 -2.62 -23.32
N SER A 61 24.63 -1.63 -23.78
CA SER A 61 24.67 -1.10 -25.14
C SER A 61 25.71 0.00 -25.34
N GLY A 62 26.08 0.72 -24.27
CA GLY A 62 27.02 1.82 -24.28
C GLY A 62 28.49 1.38 -24.03
N GLY A 63 28.98 0.41 -24.76
CA GLY A 63 30.28 -0.30 -24.64
C GLY A 63 31.47 0.48 -24.07
N SER A 64 32.17 -0.12 -23.10
CA SER A 64 33.55 0.10 -22.68
C SER A 64 33.94 1.51 -22.15
N GLY A 65 33.35 1.88 -21.08
CA GLY A 65 33.81 2.97 -20.20
C GLY A 65 33.50 2.63 -18.76
N GLY A 66 33.94 1.46 -18.29
CA GLY A 66 33.71 0.97 -16.92
C GLY A 66 34.48 1.80 -15.88
N GLN A 67 34.11 3.04 -15.65
CA GLN A 67 34.41 3.68 -14.37
C GLN A 67 33.52 3.03 -13.32
N GLN A 68 34.13 2.26 -12.42
CA GLN A 68 33.48 1.86 -11.19
C GLN A 68 32.98 3.11 -10.48
N ALA A 69 31.67 3.24 -10.31
CA ALA A 69 31.08 4.35 -9.59
C ALA A 69 31.75 4.41 -8.20
N THR A 70 32.36 5.54 -7.86
CA THR A 70 33.13 5.72 -6.61
C THR A 70 32.21 5.81 -5.39
N GLY A 71 30.92 5.60 -5.58
CA GLY A 71 29.89 5.71 -4.53
C GLY A 71 29.59 7.16 -4.15
N ARG A 72 30.17 8.13 -4.81
CA ARG A 72 29.87 9.56 -4.59
C ARG A 72 28.53 9.91 -5.25
N ARG A 73 27.77 10.78 -4.58
CA ARG A 73 26.49 11.28 -5.12
C ARG A 73 26.62 11.98 -6.48
N GLU A 74 27.81 12.41 -6.83
CA GLU A 74 28.15 13.05 -8.11
C GLU A 74 28.09 12.07 -9.30
N ASP A 75 28.25 10.76 -9.01
CA ASP A 75 28.21 9.70 -10.01
C ASP A 75 26.78 9.16 -10.24
N ALA A 76 25.81 9.60 -9.44
CA ALA A 76 24.45 9.13 -9.54
C ALA A 76 23.77 9.61 -10.83
N GLU A 77 22.98 8.73 -11.43
CA GLU A 77 22.17 9.05 -12.60
C GLU A 77 21.19 10.20 -12.31
N PRO A 78 20.89 11.06 -13.30
CA PRO A 78 19.88 12.09 -13.17
C PRO A 78 18.50 11.46 -12.91
N ILE A 79 17.50 12.30 -12.60
CA ILE A 79 16.16 11.79 -12.31
C ILE A 79 15.60 10.96 -13.48
N ARG A 80 15.17 9.75 -13.17
CA ARG A 80 14.51 8.83 -14.09
C ARG A 80 13.08 8.52 -13.68
N VAL A 81 12.80 8.50 -12.36
CA VAL A 81 11.49 8.09 -11.84
C VAL A 81 10.94 9.14 -10.89
N VAL A 82 9.68 9.51 -11.09
CA VAL A 82 8.84 10.18 -10.09
C VAL A 82 7.79 9.20 -9.62
N TRP A 83 7.80 8.91 -8.34
CA TRP A 83 6.85 8.01 -7.69
C TRP A 83 5.90 8.81 -6.79
N LEU A 84 4.63 8.92 -7.22
CA LEU A 84 3.58 9.60 -6.49
C LEU A 84 2.87 8.62 -5.56
N THR A 85 2.85 8.91 -4.28
CA THR A 85 2.11 8.12 -3.28
C THR A 85 1.08 8.98 -2.55
N PRO A 86 -0.10 8.44 -2.23
CA PRO A 86 -1.13 9.20 -1.52
C PRO A 86 -0.77 9.50 -0.05
N MET A 87 0.12 8.73 0.56
CA MET A 87 0.40 8.85 2.00
C MET A 87 1.90 8.95 2.29
N ARG A 88 2.23 9.71 3.36
CA ARG A 88 3.63 9.93 3.80
C ARG A 88 4.25 8.66 4.38
N ALA A 89 3.48 7.87 5.11
CA ALA A 89 3.93 6.59 5.67
C ALA A 89 4.38 5.65 4.55
N LEU A 90 3.51 5.44 3.56
CA LEU A 90 3.80 4.58 2.40
C LEU A 90 5.08 4.99 1.66
N ALA A 91 5.42 6.29 1.62
CA ALA A 91 6.64 6.76 0.98
C ALA A 91 7.92 6.20 1.59
N SER A 92 7.93 5.94 2.89
CA SER A 92 9.10 5.39 3.58
C SER A 92 9.32 3.92 3.24
N ASP A 93 8.27 3.12 3.29
CA ASP A 93 8.32 1.68 3.00
C ASP A 93 8.63 1.44 1.52
N THR A 94 8.03 2.24 0.64
CA THR A 94 8.34 2.23 -0.79
C THR A 94 9.84 2.48 -1.04
N VAL A 95 10.42 3.48 -0.37
CA VAL A 95 11.86 3.78 -0.49
C VAL A 95 12.70 2.60 -0.01
N LEU A 96 12.37 1.99 1.12
CA LEU A 96 13.13 0.84 1.66
C LEU A 96 13.10 -0.36 0.71
N SER A 97 11.92 -0.70 0.19
CA SER A 97 11.76 -1.79 -0.79
C SER A 97 12.53 -1.53 -2.09
N MET A 98 12.56 -0.28 -2.56
CA MET A 98 13.31 0.09 -3.75
C MET A 98 14.82 0.07 -3.52
N LEU A 99 15.30 0.52 -2.35
CA LEU A 99 16.72 0.50 -1.99
C LEU A 99 17.26 -0.94 -1.94
N ASP A 100 16.49 -1.87 -1.34
CA ASP A 100 16.84 -3.28 -1.32
C ASP A 100 17.00 -3.86 -2.73
N ALA A 101 16.10 -3.50 -3.65
CA ALA A 101 16.20 -3.93 -5.05
C ALA A 101 17.42 -3.33 -5.76
N ILE A 102 17.72 -2.06 -5.55
CA ILE A 102 18.88 -1.36 -6.16
C ILE A 102 20.19 -1.94 -5.64
N GLU A 103 20.29 -2.23 -4.34
CA GLU A 103 21.44 -2.86 -3.74
C GLU A 103 21.64 -4.28 -4.27
N GLY A 104 20.58 -5.09 -4.28
CA GLY A 104 20.63 -6.46 -4.80
C GLY A 104 20.92 -6.58 -6.30
N LEU A 105 20.65 -5.53 -7.08
CA LEU A 105 21.00 -5.45 -8.50
C LEU A 105 22.38 -4.81 -8.77
N GLY A 106 23.13 -4.44 -7.73
CA GLY A 106 24.46 -3.85 -7.88
C GLY A 106 24.45 -2.43 -8.41
N LEU A 107 23.35 -1.69 -8.23
CA LEU A 107 23.19 -0.31 -8.71
C LEU A 107 23.36 0.74 -7.59
N ALA A 108 23.77 0.32 -6.39
CA ALA A 108 24.09 1.21 -5.28
C ALA A 108 25.12 2.27 -5.70
N GLY A 109 24.87 3.53 -5.32
CA GLY A 109 25.72 4.66 -5.73
C GLY A 109 25.36 5.27 -7.09
N ARG A 110 24.89 4.49 -8.06
CA ARG A 110 24.39 4.99 -9.34
C ARG A 110 22.93 5.43 -9.29
N TRP A 111 22.10 4.65 -8.61
CA TRP A 111 20.71 5.00 -8.33
C TRP A 111 20.60 5.56 -6.92
N THR A 112 20.09 6.77 -6.82
CA THR A 112 19.72 7.38 -5.55
C THR A 112 18.22 7.42 -5.43
N ILE A 113 17.68 6.95 -4.30
CA ILE A 113 16.25 6.94 -4.02
C ILE A 113 16.01 7.80 -2.79
N GLU A 114 15.21 8.85 -2.92
CA GLU A 114 14.93 9.76 -1.81
C GLU A 114 13.44 10.08 -1.75
N LYS A 115 12.94 10.32 -0.53
CA LYS A 115 11.59 10.81 -0.33
C LYS A 115 11.55 12.34 -0.21
N ARG A 116 10.46 12.94 -0.72
CA ARG A 116 10.10 14.32 -0.51
C ARG A 116 8.63 14.42 -0.13
N THR A 117 8.37 14.60 1.17
CA THR A 117 7.03 14.75 1.75
C THR A 117 6.98 15.97 2.65
N GLY A 118 5.84 16.26 3.25
CA GLY A 118 5.73 17.32 4.25
C GLY A 118 6.78 17.20 5.37
N ASP A 119 7.09 15.95 5.77
CA ASP A 119 7.96 15.63 6.91
C ASP A 119 9.46 15.53 6.55
N THR A 120 9.82 15.69 5.28
CA THR A 120 11.23 15.67 4.87
C THR A 120 11.96 16.88 5.43
N ALA A 121 13.15 16.68 6.01
CA ALA A 121 13.97 17.72 6.59
C ALA A 121 14.25 18.87 5.60
N GLY A 122 14.24 20.10 6.11
CA GLY A 122 14.43 21.30 5.29
C GLY A 122 15.76 21.32 4.54
N SER A 123 16.85 20.82 5.15
CA SER A 123 18.17 20.66 4.52
C SER A 123 18.12 19.74 3.30
N LEU A 124 17.43 18.59 3.41
CA LEU A 124 17.26 17.68 2.28
C LEU A 124 16.37 18.29 1.19
N LYS A 125 15.26 18.95 1.57
CA LYS A 125 14.43 19.70 0.62
C LYS A 125 15.21 20.74 -0.17
N LYS A 126 16.11 21.48 0.50
CA LYS A 126 16.99 22.46 -0.14
C LYS A 126 17.95 21.78 -1.12
N LYS A 127 18.57 20.67 -0.72
CA LYS A 127 19.48 19.88 -1.56
C LYS A 127 18.76 19.31 -2.80
N GLN A 128 17.54 18.83 -2.65
CA GLN A 128 16.71 18.35 -3.76
C GLN A 128 16.27 19.44 -4.73
N ARG A 129 16.30 20.71 -4.34
CA ARG A 129 16.08 21.84 -5.26
C ARG A 129 17.23 22.06 -6.24
N THR A 130 18.44 21.69 -5.87
CA THR A 130 19.62 21.79 -6.74
C THR A 130 19.85 20.52 -7.54
N ARG A 131 19.70 19.35 -6.93
CA ARG A 131 19.88 18.06 -7.58
C ARG A 131 18.83 17.06 -7.10
N LEU A 132 18.04 16.54 -8.03
CA LEU A 132 17.05 15.52 -7.77
C LEU A 132 17.72 14.14 -7.68
N PRO A 133 17.18 13.20 -6.88
CA PRO A 133 17.60 11.80 -6.89
C PRO A 133 17.17 11.13 -8.19
N THR A 134 17.75 9.95 -8.47
CA THR A 134 17.38 9.15 -9.64
C THR A 134 15.92 8.70 -9.57
N CYS A 135 15.44 8.35 -8.37
CA CYS A 135 14.03 8.09 -8.08
C CYS A 135 13.56 8.99 -6.93
N LEU A 136 12.55 9.82 -7.20
CA LEU A 136 11.93 10.70 -6.22
C LEU A 136 10.58 10.15 -5.80
N VAL A 137 10.47 9.66 -4.56
CA VAL A 137 9.19 9.25 -3.96
C VAL A 137 8.56 10.46 -3.26
N THR A 138 7.34 10.85 -3.67
CA THR A 138 6.74 12.11 -3.22
C THR A 138 5.22 12.06 -3.13
N THR A 139 4.61 13.03 -2.46
CA THR A 139 3.15 13.22 -2.43
C THR A 139 2.71 14.29 -3.43
N PRO A 140 1.43 14.31 -3.86
CA PRO A 140 0.92 15.31 -4.80
C PRO A 140 1.21 16.75 -4.36
N GLU A 141 1.06 17.07 -3.08
CA GLU A 141 1.30 18.39 -2.52
C GLU A 141 2.78 18.79 -2.62
N SER A 142 3.66 17.87 -2.25
CA SER A 142 5.11 18.11 -2.28
C SER A 142 5.65 18.23 -3.70
N LEU A 143 5.10 17.47 -4.63
CA LEU A 143 5.44 17.56 -6.05
C LEU A 143 4.92 18.87 -6.67
N SER A 144 3.68 19.24 -6.37
CA SER A 144 3.10 20.50 -6.83
C SER A 144 3.97 21.70 -6.44
N LEU A 145 4.42 21.71 -5.17
CA LEU A 145 5.35 22.74 -4.70
C LEU A 145 6.70 22.68 -5.42
N LEU A 146 7.24 21.47 -5.67
CA LEU A 146 8.52 21.33 -6.37
C LEU A 146 8.42 21.81 -7.82
N LEU A 147 7.29 21.56 -8.47
CA LEU A 147 7.03 21.99 -9.85
C LEU A 147 6.75 23.50 -9.98
N SER A 148 6.53 24.23 -8.88
CA SER A 148 6.36 25.69 -8.92
C SER A 148 7.68 26.46 -9.07
N TYR A 149 8.83 25.80 -8.89
CA TYR A 149 10.12 26.48 -9.06
C TYR A 149 10.48 26.68 -10.53
N PRO A 150 11.12 27.82 -10.91
CA PRO A 150 11.41 28.15 -12.30
C PRO A 150 12.21 27.09 -13.05
N GLU A 151 13.21 26.49 -12.38
CA GLU A 151 14.15 25.55 -13.00
C GLU A 151 13.62 24.11 -13.10
N CYS A 152 12.37 23.88 -12.76
CA CYS A 152 11.82 22.51 -12.71
C CYS A 152 11.82 21.84 -14.09
N ARG A 153 11.62 22.60 -15.18
CA ARG A 153 11.59 22.04 -16.54
C ARG A 153 12.89 21.32 -16.90
N GLU A 154 14.02 21.97 -16.67
CA GLU A 154 15.34 21.40 -16.97
C GLU A 154 15.66 20.20 -16.11
N ARG A 155 15.29 20.27 -14.83
CA ARG A 155 15.56 19.21 -13.85
C ARG A 155 14.79 17.94 -14.10
N PHE A 156 13.59 18.02 -14.66
CA PHE A 156 12.77 16.86 -15.01
C PHE A 156 12.90 16.42 -16.47
N ALA A 157 13.76 17.06 -17.27
CA ALA A 157 13.92 16.76 -18.69
C ALA A 157 14.40 15.31 -18.98
N THR A 158 15.11 14.70 -18.03
CA THR A 158 15.62 13.32 -18.14
C THR A 158 14.63 12.27 -17.61
N LEU A 159 13.44 12.67 -17.15
CA LEU A 159 12.45 11.77 -16.58
C LEU A 159 12.02 10.70 -17.59
N ARG A 160 12.01 9.42 -17.17
CA ARG A 160 11.63 8.27 -17.98
C ARG A 160 10.30 7.66 -17.55
N CYS A 161 9.97 7.77 -16.26
CA CYS A 161 8.79 7.14 -15.71
C CYS A 161 8.10 8.00 -14.65
N ILE A 162 6.79 8.04 -14.70
CA ILE A 162 5.92 8.57 -13.66
C ILE A 162 5.09 7.40 -13.15
N VAL A 163 5.14 7.14 -11.85
CA VAL A 163 4.32 6.11 -11.21
C VAL A 163 3.33 6.77 -10.25
N ALA A 164 2.05 6.46 -10.39
CA ALA A 164 0.99 6.83 -9.45
C ALA A 164 0.64 5.60 -8.60
N ASP A 165 1.15 5.57 -7.38
CA ASP A 165 0.92 4.49 -6.44
C ASP A 165 -0.44 4.63 -5.76
N GLU A 166 -1.06 3.48 -5.43
CA GLU A 166 -2.40 3.40 -4.85
C GLU A 166 -3.39 4.33 -5.57
N TRP A 167 -3.38 4.27 -6.91
CA TRP A 167 -4.15 5.18 -7.77
C TRP A 167 -5.63 5.23 -7.40
N HIS A 168 -6.20 4.14 -6.90
CA HIS A 168 -7.56 4.07 -6.41
C HIS A 168 -7.85 5.00 -5.21
N GLU A 169 -6.84 5.42 -4.46
CA GLU A 169 -6.98 6.39 -3.37
C GLU A 169 -6.94 7.85 -3.87
N LEU A 170 -6.39 8.06 -5.04
CA LEU A 170 -6.25 9.38 -5.65
C LEU A 170 -7.40 9.70 -6.60
N VAL A 171 -7.76 8.79 -7.51
CA VAL A 171 -8.77 9.04 -8.54
C VAL A 171 -10.09 9.51 -7.94
N GLY A 172 -10.69 10.57 -8.51
CA GLY A 172 -11.93 11.17 -8.03
C GLY A 172 -11.81 11.99 -6.75
N THR A 173 -10.59 12.30 -6.28
CA THR A 173 -10.37 13.13 -5.08
C THR A 173 -9.69 14.45 -5.43
N LYS A 174 -9.78 15.45 -4.52
CA LYS A 174 -9.03 16.72 -4.69
C LYS A 174 -7.52 16.51 -4.83
N ARG A 175 -6.97 15.52 -4.13
CA ARG A 175 -5.55 15.17 -4.21
C ARG A 175 -5.22 14.46 -5.52
N GLY A 176 -6.18 13.69 -6.05
CA GLY A 176 -6.09 13.07 -7.36
C GLY A 176 -6.01 14.12 -8.48
N VAL A 177 -6.88 15.12 -8.46
CA VAL A 177 -6.80 16.25 -9.41
C VAL A 177 -5.44 16.93 -9.35
N GLN A 178 -4.89 17.15 -8.14
CA GLN A 178 -3.56 17.73 -7.99
C GLN A 178 -2.47 16.81 -8.57
N ALA A 179 -2.58 15.50 -8.36
CA ALA A 179 -1.66 14.51 -8.95
C ALA A 179 -1.74 14.53 -10.50
N GLU A 180 -2.94 14.56 -11.05
CA GLU A 180 -3.18 14.66 -12.51
C GLU A 180 -2.54 15.89 -13.12
N LEU A 181 -2.72 17.07 -12.50
CA LEU A 181 -2.09 18.32 -12.92
C LEU A 181 -0.54 18.24 -12.86
N CYS A 182 0.00 17.65 -11.79
CA CYS A 182 1.44 17.42 -11.66
C CYS A 182 1.95 16.48 -12.77
N MET A 183 1.28 15.36 -13.01
CA MET A 183 1.63 14.41 -14.05
C MET A 183 1.54 15.03 -15.45
N ALA A 184 0.49 15.82 -15.72
CA ALA A 184 0.35 16.54 -16.98
C ALA A 184 1.53 17.49 -17.22
N ARG A 185 1.95 18.23 -16.17
CA ARG A 185 3.10 19.14 -16.25
C ARG A 185 4.42 18.38 -16.47
N LEU A 186 4.65 17.27 -15.75
CA LEU A 186 5.84 16.43 -15.97
C LEU A 186 5.91 15.88 -17.39
N ARG A 187 4.79 15.47 -17.97
CA ARG A 187 4.71 15.01 -19.36
C ARG A 187 5.07 16.11 -20.37
N THR A 188 4.86 17.38 -20.02
CA THR A 188 5.28 18.51 -20.86
C THR A 188 6.78 18.72 -20.79
N PHE A 189 7.41 18.43 -19.64
CA PHE A 189 8.86 18.55 -19.47
C PHE A 189 9.62 17.36 -20.05
N ALA A 190 9.05 16.17 -19.95
CA ALA A 190 9.61 14.93 -20.47
C ALA A 190 8.57 14.17 -21.32
N PRO A 191 8.39 14.57 -22.61
CA PRO A 191 7.37 13.97 -23.48
C PRO A 191 7.49 12.47 -23.69
N GLY A 192 8.70 11.91 -23.57
CA GLY A 192 8.95 10.47 -23.67
C GLY A 192 8.71 9.66 -22.39
N ALA A 193 8.40 10.32 -21.25
CA ALA A 193 8.19 9.62 -19.99
C ALA A 193 6.93 8.76 -20.04
N ARG A 194 7.04 7.50 -19.61
CA ARG A 194 5.93 6.56 -19.49
C ARG A 194 5.17 6.84 -18.20
N THR A 195 3.86 6.57 -18.18
CA THR A 195 3.04 6.73 -16.99
C THR A 195 2.46 5.39 -16.58
N TRP A 196 2.69 4.99 -15.34
CA TRP A 196 2.16 3.77 -14.77
C TRP A 196 1.36 4.05 -13.51
N GLY A 197 0.23 3.38 -13.36
CA GLY A 197 -0.56 3.37 -12.13
C GLY A 197 -0.47 2.02 -11.44
N ILE A 198 -0.61 2.04 -10.12
CA ILE A 198 -0.75 0.85 -9.31
C ILE A 198 -2.06 0.94 -8.54
N SER A 199 -2.86 -0.12 -8.57
CA SER A 199 -4.13 -0.20 -7.86
C SER A 199 -4.38 -1.60 -7.32
N ALA A 200 -4.98 -1.69 -6.14
CA ALA A 200 -5.38 -2.97 -5.53
C ALA A 200 -6.88 -3.23 -5.64
N THR A 201 -7.72 -2.22 -5.42
CA THR A 201 -9.16 -2.36 -5.25
C THR A 201 -9.91 -1.29 -6.02
N LEU A 202 -10.31 -1.59 -7.25
CA LEU A 202 -11.02 -0.64 -8.11
C LEU A 202 -11.91 -1.40 -9.11
N GLY A 203 -13.19 -1.04 -9.19
CA GLY A 203 -14.17 -1.67 -10.08
C GLY A 203 -14.07 -1.18 -11.52
N ASN A 204 -13.89 0.12 -11.74
CA ASN A 204 -13.88 0.75 -13.07
C ASN A 204 -12.44 1.03 -13.56
N LEU A 205 -11.72 -0.03 -13.89
CA LEU A 205 -10.29 0.03 -14.25
C LEU A 205 -10.04 0.84 -15.53
N ASP A 206 -10.91 0.75 -16.51
CA ASP A 206 -10.74 1.44 -17.80
C ASP A 206 -10.86 2.96 -17.64
N ASP A 207 -11.84 3.43 -16.86
CA ASP A 207 -12.00 4.86 -16.54
C ASP A 207 -10.79 5.38 -15.75
N ALA A 208 -10.36 4.61 -14.74
CA ALA A 208 -9.20 4.97 -13.93
C ALA A 208 -7.90 5.01 -14.73
N ALA A 209 -7.73 4.12 -15.69
CA ALA A 209 -6.61 4.13 -16.63
C ALA A 209 -6.69 5.34 -17.58
N ALA A 210 -7.88 5.66 -18.09
CA ALA A 210 -8.08 6.81 -18.96
C ALA A 210 -7.73 8.13 -18.24
N VAL A 211 -8.15 8.30 -17.00
CA VAL A 211 -7.81 9.49 -16.18
C VAL A 211 -6.29 9.53 -15.90
N LEU A 212 -5.69 8.41 -15.53
CA LEU A 212 -4.25 8.31 -15.27
C LEU A 212 -3.41 8.73 -16.48
N LEU A 213 -3.78 8.25 -17.67
CA LEU A 213 -3.01 8.44 -18.90
C LEU A 213 -3.37 9.77 -19.60
N GLY A 214 -4.54 10.33 -19.32
CA GLY A 214 -5.04 11.54 -19.93
C GLY A 214 -5.16 11.40 -21.46
N ARG A 215 -4.79 12.45 -22.22
CA ARG A 215 -4.93 12.47 -23.69
C ARG A 215 -3.98 11.53 -24.45
N ARG A 216 -3.12 10.76 -23.77
CA ARG A 216 -2.10 9.90 -24.42
C ARG A 216 -2.64 8.58 -24.96
N GLY A 217 -3.94 8.33 -24.83
CA GLY A 217 -4.60 7.17 -25.46
C GLY A 217 -4.64 5.93 -24.57
N ALA A 218 -5.00 4.81 -25.20
CA ALA A 218 -5.16 3.53 -24.53
C ALA A 218 -3.82 3.00 -24.05
N GLY A 219 -3.68 2.86 -22.73
CA GLY A 219 -2.57 2.17 -22.12
C GLY A 219 -2.85 0.68 -21.94
N VAL A 220 -1.85 -0.07 -21.50
CA VAL A 220 -2.03 -1.48 -21.18
C VAL A 220 -2.60 -1.65 -19.77
N LEU A 221 -3.61 -2.49 -19.63
CA LEU A 221 -4.13 -2.93 -18.36
C LEU A 221 -3.51 -4.29 -18.01
N ILE A 222 -2.72 -4.32 -16.94
CA ILE A 222 -2.08 -5.54 -16.45
C ILE A 222 -2.79 -6.00 -15.19
N ARG A 223 -3.48 -7.11 -15.28
CA ARG A 223 -4.16 -7.73 -14.14
C ARG A 223 -3.30 -8.83 -13.55
N GLY A 224 -2.98 -8.72 -12.26
CA GLY A 224 -2.35 -9.77 -11.48
C GLY A 224 -3.43 -10.60 -10.80
N LEU A 225 -3.82 -11.68 -11.46
CA LEU A 225 -4.74 -12.66 -10.88
C LEU A 225 -3.94 -13.55 -9.93
N VAL A 226 -3.76 -13.10 -8.69
CA VAL A 226 -3.21 -13.94 -7.63
C VAL A 226 -4.39 -14.36 -6.77
N PRO A 227 -4.81 -15.65 -6.83
CA PRO A 227 -5.89 -16.12 -5.99
C PRO A 227 -5.50 -15.97 -4.53
N LYS A 228 -6.18 -15.09 -3.81
CA LYS A 228 -6.08 -14.97 -2.37
C LYS A 228 -7.48 -15.12 -1.81
N ALA A 229 -7.72 -16.21 -1.10
CA ALA A 229 -8.98 -16.43 -0.43
C ALA A 229 -9.19 -15.31 0.60
N THR A 230 -10.38 -14.73 0.61
CA THR A 230 -10.77 -13.73 1.62
C THR A 230 -11.99 -14.25 2.34
N GLU A 231 -11.84 -14.49 3.63
CA GLU A 231 -12.92 -14.90 4.52
C GLU A 231 -13.54 -13.68 5.20
N ILE A 232 -14.80 -13.44 4.94
CA ILE A 232 -15.57 -12.36 5.56
C ILE A 232 -16.60 -13.01 6.49
N ARG A 233 -16.42 -12.84 7.80
CA ARG A 233 -17.33 -13.33 8.82
C ARG A 233 -17.97 -12.15 9.54
N THR A 234 -19.23 -12.29 9.98
CA THR A 234 -19.91 -11.26 10.76
C THR A 234 -20.09 -11.77 12.19
N LEU A 235 -19.63 -10.99 13.16
CA LEU A 235 -19.83 -11.29 14.57
C LEU A 235 -21.27 -10.92 14.96
N ILE A 236 -21.95 -11.84 15.64
CA ILE A 236 -23.33 -11.69 16.09
C ILE A 236 -23.33 -11.87 17.60
N PRO A 237 -23.99 -10.99 18.38
CA PRO A 237 -24.12 -11.18 19.84
C PRO A 237 -24.85 -12.48 20.15
N ASP A 238 -24.45 -13.16 21.22
CA ASP A 238 -25.09 -14.41 21.66
C ASP A 238 -26.56 -14.22 22.11
N GLU A 239 -26.87 -13.05 22.67
CA GLU A 239 -28.20 -12.65 23.02
C GLU A 239 -28.80 -11.71 21.99
N ILE A 240 -29.83 -12.17 21.28
CA ILE A 240 -30.58 -11.37 20.30
C ILE A 240 -31.64 -10.54 21.07
N GLU A 241 -31.20 -9.52 21.75
CA GLU A 241 -32.09 -8.42 22.12
C GLU A 241 -32.29 -7.49 20.90
N ARG A 242 -33.37 -6.68 20.92
CA ARG A 242 -33.62 -5.70 19.85
C ARG A 242 -32.36 -4.87 19.58
N PHE A 243 -31.75 -5.06 18.43
CA PHE A 243 -30.64 -4.23 17.98
C PHE A 243 -31.12 -2.76 17.98
N PRO A 244 -30.54 -1.86 18.76
CA PRO A 244 -30.96 -0.47 18.76
C PRO A 244 -30.66 0.14 17.39
N TRP A 245 -31.61 0.92 16.90
CA TRP A 245 -31.45 1.67 15.65
C TRP A 245 -30.38 2.77 15.78
N ALA A 246 -30.14 3.28 17.00
CA ALA A 246 -29.05 4.17 17.33
C ALA A 246 -27.92 3.36 17.96
N GLY A 247 -26.78 3.28 17.27
CA GLY A 247 -25.69 2.38 17.60
C GLY A 247 -25.07 2.59 18.99
N HIS A 248 -24.89 1.51 19.72
CA HIS A 248 -24.10 1.43 20.96
C HIS A 248 -22.62 1.14 20.64
N LEU A 249 -22.03 1.85 19.69
CA LEU A 249 -20.60 1.75 19.35
C LEU A 249 -20.07 0.31 19.11
N GLY A 250 -20.97 -0.66 18.91
CA GLY A 250 -20.65 -2.06 18.68
C GLY A 250 -20.15 -2.83 19.92
N LEU A 251 -20.23 -2.27 21.11
CA LEU A 251 -19.71 -2.89 22.33
C LEU A 251 -20.46 -4.18 22.76
N ARG A 252 -21.63 -4.45 22.22
CA ARG A 252 -22.35 -5.72 22.45
C ARG A 252 -21.65 -6.95 21.86
N VAL A 253 -20.84 -6.75 20.81
CA VAL A 253 -20.02 -7.81 20.22
C VAL A 253 -18.57 -7.81 20.75
N LEU A 254 -18.32 -7.08 21.84
CA LEU A 254 -17.00 -7.04 22.48
C LEU A 254 -16.49 -8.43 22.91
N PRO A 255 -17.33 -9.31 23.52
CA PRO A 255 -16.89 -10.66 23.86
C PRO A 255 -16.39 -11.43 22.64
N GLN A 256 -17.14 -11.42 21.54
CA GLN A 256 -16.76 -12.11 20.30
C GLN A 256 -15.50 -11.49 19.67
N VAL A 257 -15.33 -10.16 19.76
CA VAL A 257 -14.07 -9.49 19.31
C VAL A 257 -12.88 -9.93 20.16
N LEU A 258 -13.06 -10.10 21.47
CA LEU A 258 -12.02 -10.64 22.36
C LEU A 258 -11.64 -12.08 21.97
N GLU A 259 -12.59 -12.92 21.62
CA GLU A 259 -12.33 -14.28 21.10
C GLU A 259 -11.48 -14.24 19.83
N VAL A 260 -11.79 -13.31 18.89
CA VAL A 260 -10.97 -13.10 17.70
C VAL A 260 -9.55 -12.65 18.08
N VAL A 261 -9.40 -11.71 19.00
CA VAL A 261 -8.08 -11.24 19.48
C VAL A 261 -7.29 -12.36 20.16
N GLU A 262 -7.96 -13.23 20.87
CA GLU A 262 -7.35 -14.39 21.56
C GLU A 262 -7.13 -15.60 20.63
N GLY A 263 -7.64 -15.56 19.38
CA GLY A 263 -7.48 -16.64 18.41
C GLY A 263 -8.39 -17.85 18.64
N LYS A 264 -9.43 -17.71 19.45
CA LYS A 264 -10.35 -18.81 19.83
C LYS A 264 -11.34 -19.20 18.74
N THR A 265 -11.65 -18.28 17.84
CA THR A 265 -12.62 -18.49 16.75
C THR A 265 -12.12 -19.43 15.64
N GLU A 266 -10.88 -19.89 15.71
CA GLU A 266 -10.26 -20.78 14.70
C GLU A 266 -10.36 -22.27 15.08
N ALA A 267 -10.67 -22.59 16.33
CA ALA A 267 -10.67 -23.96 16.85
C ALA A 267 -11.85 -24.83 16.34
N GLU A 268 -12.87 -24.24 15.72
CA GLU A 268 -14.08 -24.96 15.28
C GLU A 268 -14.11 -25.39 13.81
N GLY A 269 -13.04 -25.05 13.00
CA GLY A 269 -13.17 -25.21 11.55
C GLY A 269 -12.05 -25.93 10.80
N ASP A 270 -10.89 -26.20 11.41
CA ASP A 270 -9.80 -26.82 10.65
C ASP A 270 -8.96 -27.75 11.56
N GLY A 271 -8.97 -29.02 11.24
CA GLY A 271 -8.30 -30.10 11.96
C GLY A 271 -6.77 -30.09 11.84
N GLY A 272 -6.14 -28.93 11.82
CA GLY A 272 -4.69 -28.73 11.83
C GLY A 272 -4.20 -28.43 13.24
N GLY A 273 -3.80 -29.46 13.99
CA GLY A 273 -3.12 -29.33 15.29
C GLY A 273 -1.84 -28.50 15.19
N GLY A 274 -1.94 -27.19 15.36
CA GLY A 274 -0.85 -26.25 15.53
C GLY A 274 -0.77 -25.81 16.97
N ASP A 275 0.38 -26.09 17.56
CA ASP A 275 0.82 -25.76 18.90
C ASP A 275 0.29 -24.43 19.44
N GLY A 276 -0.42 -24.47 20.57
CA GLY A 276 -1.15 -23.37 21.20
C GLY A 276 -0.23 -22.26 21.76
N GLY A 277 0.55 -21.56 20.93
CA GLY A 277 1.61 -20.72 21.45
C GLY A 277 2.02 -19.46 20.71
N SER A 278 1.49 -19.09 19.55
CA SER A 278 1.84 -17.76 18.97
C SER A 278 0.69 -17.21 18.13
N GLY A 279 -0.33 -16.69 18.78
CA GLY A 279 -1.39 -15.97 18.10
C GLY A 279 -0.87 -14.69 17.48
N GLY A 280 -0.88 -14.57 16.13
CA GLY A 280 -0.54 -13.36 15.42
C GLY A 280 -1.42 -12.17 15.82
N ALA A 281 -1.00 -10.97 15.47
CA ALA A 281 -1.65 -9.73 15.82
C ALA A 281 -3.05 -9.60 15.16
N THR A 282 -3.96 -8.93 15.85
CA THR A 282 -5.28 -8.54 15.34
C THR A 282 -5.35 -7.03 15.17
N LEU A 283 -5.76 -6.54 13.99
CA LEU A 283 -6.11 -5.13 13.80
C LEU A 283 -7.60 -4.93 13.97
N VAL A 284 -7.98 -4.00 14.87
CA VAL A 284 -9.37 -3.60 15.10
C VAL A 284 -9.61 -2.23 14.48
N PHE A 285 -10.20 -2.21 13.30
CA PHE A 285 -10.51 -0.97 12.57
C PHE A 285 -11.81 -0.35 13.07
N THR A 286 -11.75 0.95 13.36
CA THR A 286 -12.91 1.78 13.70
C THR A 286 -13.04 2.93 12.71
N ASN A 287 -14.23 3.54 12.66
CA ASN A 287 -14.50 4.62 11.70
C ASN A 287 -14.12 6.01 12.23
N THR A 288 -13.98 6.18 13.55
CA THR A 288 -13.64 7.45 14.18
C THR A 288 -12.60 7.27 15.30
N ARG A 289 -11.88 8.35 15.62
CA ARG A 289 -10.94 8.35 16.77
C ARG A 289 -11.61 8.03 18.10
N SER A 290 -12.73 8.70 18.37
CA SER A 290 -13.48 8.47 19.62
C SER A 290 -13.89 7.02 19.78
N GLN A 291 -14.30 6.37 18.68
CA GLN A 291 -14.62 4.94 18.68
C GLN A 291 -13.36 4.11 18.95
N ALA A 292 -12.21 4.47 18.36
CA ALA A 292 -10.95 3.76 18.64
C ALA A 292 -10.54 3.86 20.12
N GLU A 293 -10.64 5.04 20.70
CA GLU A 293 -10.31 5.29 22.12
C GLU A 293 -11.24 4.52 23.07
N ILE A 294 -12.54 4.47 22.74
CA ILE A 294 -13.53 3.70 23.52
C ILE A 294 -13.24 2.20 23.45
N TRP A 295 -13.01 1.68 22.23
CA TRP A 295 -12.72 0.26 22.04
C TRP A 295 -11.38 -0.14 22.70
N PHE A 296 -10.35 0.68 22.58
CA PHE A 296 -9.07 0.45 23.27
C PHE A 296 -9.26 0.32 24.78
N ARG A 297 -9.98 1.28 25.39
CA ARG A 297 -10.27 1.25 26.83
C ARG A 297 -11.07 0.01 27.23
N ARG A 298 -12.14 -0.31 26.50
CA ARG A 298 -13.01 -1.45 26.81
C ARG A 298 -12.29 -2.78 26.67
N LEU A 299 -11.48 -2.98 25.63
CA LEU A 299 -10.66 -4.19 25.49
C LEU A 299 -9.69 -4.35 26.67
N LEU A 300 -9.11 -3.28 27.16
CA LEU A 300 -8.19 -3.31 28.29
C LEU A 300 -8.92 -3.56 29.63
N GLU A 301 -10.12 -2.96 29.82
CA GLU A 301 -10.95 -3.19 31.00
C GLU A 301 -11.39 -4.66 31.09
N GLU A 302 -11.85 -5.27 30.00
CA GLU A 302 -12.30 -6.67 29.97
C GLU A 302 -11.16 -7.69 29.97
N ARG A 303 -9.98 -7.29 29.48
CA ARG A 303 -8.77 -8.14 29.41
C ARG A 303 -7.52 -7.37 29.85
N PRO A 304 -7.31 -7.16 31.16
CA PRO A 304 -6.10 -6.49 31.68
C PRO A 304 -4.79 -7.17 31.25
N ALA A 305 -4.82 -8.46 30.93
CA ALA A 305 -3.66 -9.21 30.42
C ALA A 305 -3.15 -8.71 29.05
N LEU A 306 -3.93 -7.89 28.33
CA LEU A 306 -3.48 -7.23 27.11
C LEU A 306 -2.61 -5.99 27.38
N LEU A 307 -2.40 -5.60 28.63
CA LEU A 307 -1.52 -4.48 28.98
C LEU A 307 -0.09 -4.73 28.43
N GLY A 308 0.44 -3.77 27.68
CA GLY A 308 1.73 -3.89 26.99
C GLY A 308 1.69 -4.62 25.64
N ALA A 309 0.57 -5.27 25.29
CA ALA A 309 0.37 -5.95 24.02
C ALA A 309 -0.83 -5.38 23.22
N LEU A 310 -1.53 -4.39 23.77
CA LEU A 310 -2.62 -3.64 23.13
C LEU A 310 -2.16 -2.21 22.89
N ALA A 311 -2.33 -1.71 21.66
CA ALA A 311 -2.04 -0.33 21.30
C ALA A 311 -3.20 0.34 20.57
N ILE A 312 -3.13 1.67 20.45
CA ILE A 312 -4.04 2.48 19.65
C ILE A 312 -3.26 3.20 18.56
N HIS A 313 -3.85 3.33 17.36
CA HIS A 313 -3.21 4.00 16.24
C HIS A 313 -4.19 4.85 15.44
N HIS A 314 -4.05 6.17 15.45
CA HIS A 314 -4.86 7.09 14.65
C HIS A 314 -4.09 8.37 14.31
N GLY A 315 -4.55 9.10 13.30
CA GLY A 315 -3.85 10.26 12.74
C GLY A 315 -3.63 11.47 13.67
N SER A 316 -4.22 11.45 14.89
CA SER A 316 -4.03 12.54 15.87
C SER A 316 -3.02 12.21 16.97
N LEU A 317 -2.50 10.98 16.99
CA LEU A 317 -1.36 10.64 17.83
C LEU A 317 -0.11 11.32 17.31
N ASP A 318 0.81 11.58 18.21
CA ASP A 318 2.15 12.05 17.86
C ASP A 318 2.81 11.11 16.87
N ARG A 319 3.69 11.65 16.03
CA ARG A 319 4.34 10.88 14.97
C ARG A 319 5.25 9.78 15.52
N ASP A 320 5.99 10.09 16.58
CA ASP A 320 6.99 9.17 17.13
C ASP A 320 6.27 8.00 17.82
N LEU A 321 5.17 8.26 18.53
CA LEU A 321 4.29 7.23 19.10
C LEU A 321 3.69 6.32 18.01
N ARG A 322 3.26 6.87 16.89
CA ARG A 322 2.76 6.05 15.78
C ARG A 322 3.83 5.14 15.22
N GLY A 323 5.04 5.69 15.00
CA GLY A 323 6.19 4.91 14.55
C GLY A 323 6.61 3.81 15.52
N GLU A 324 6.50 4.06 16.83
CA GLU A 324 6.74 3.05 17.87
C GLU A 324 5.72 1.91 17.79
N VAL A 325 4.43 2.22 17.67
CA VAL A 325 3.37 1.20 17.53
C VAL A 325 3.56 0.40 16.24
N GLU A 326 3.88 1.04 15.12
CA GLU A 326 4.17 0.39 13.84
C GLU A 326 5.38 -0.56 13.97
N GLY A 327 6.46 -0.12 14.64
CA GLY A 327 7.64 -0.95 14.91
C GLY A 327 7.31 -2.16 15.79
N LEU A 328 6.63 -1.94 16.91
CA LEU A 328 6.22 -3.01 17.82
C LEU A 328 5.28 -4.04 17.16
N LEU A 329 4.42 -3.57 16.23
CA LEU A 329 3.55 -4.46 15.46
C LEU A 329 4.37 -5.29 14.46
N SER A 330 5.33 -4.69 13.76
CA SER A 330 6.22 -5.39 12.82
C SER A 330 7.10 -6.42 13.52
N ASP A 331 7.55 -6.13 14.74
CA ASP A 331 8.34 -7.03 15.58
C ASP A 331 7.52 -8.19 16.21
N GLY A 332 6.19 -8.22 15.98
CA GLY A 332 5.30 -9.23 16.55
C GLY A 332 5.08 -9.10 18.07
N ARG A 333 5.39 -7.94 18.64
CA ARG A 333 5.22 -7.67 20.08
C ARG A 333 3.81 -7.20 20.45
N MET A 334 3.00 -6.82 19.47
CA MET A 334 1.59 -6.44 19.66
C MET A 334 0.68 -7.61 19.36
N ARG A 335 -0.30 -7.84 20.23
CA ARG A 335 -1.39 -8.81 20.01
C ARG A 335 -2.62 -8.15 19.39
N CYS A 336 -2.85 -6.89 19.71
CA CYS A 336 -3.98 -6.15 19.18
C CYS A 336 -3.63 -4.67 18.98
N VAL A 337 -4.03 -4.10 17.86
CA VAL A 337 -3.95 -2.65 17.62
C VAL A 337 -5.33 -2.14 17.20
N VAL A 338 -5.91 -1.26 18.01
CA VAL A 338 -7.15 -0.55 17.65
C VAL A 338 -6.78 0.66 16.80
N CYS A 339 -7.31 0.72 15.59
CA CYS A 339 -6.89 1.75 14.64
C CYS A 339 -8.07 2.35 13.85
N THR A 340 -7.77 3.48 13.21
CA THR A 340 -8.65 4.08 12.19
C THR A 340 -8.08 3.80 10.80
N SER A 341 -8.49 4.55 9.77
CA SER A 341 -7.91 4.47 8.43
C SER A 341 -6.39 4.75 8.35
N SER A 342 -5.74 5.05 9.46
CA SER A 342 -4.30 5.27 9.53
C SER A 342 -3.45 4.03 9.20
N LEU A 343 -4.03 2.83 9.32
CA LEU A 343 -3.42 1.55 8.92
C LEU A 343 -4.14 0.89 7.73
N ASP A 344 -5.05 1.61 7.03
CA ASP A 344 -5.68 1.11 5.79
C ASP A 344 -4.61 0.88 4.71
N LEU A 345 -3.58 1.73 4.66
CA LEU A 345 -2.48 1.74 3.69
C LEU A 345 -1.12 1.78 4.41
N GLY A 346 -0.07 1.39 3.72
CA GLY A 346 1.30 1.45 4.21
C GLY A 346 1.81 0.09 4.65
N VAL A 347 2.62 0.06 5.65
CA VAL A 347 3.47 -1.01 6.16
C VAL A 347 2.92 -2.43 6.00
N ASP A 348 3.76 -3.33 5.53
CA ASP A 348 3.51 -4.76 5.52
C ASP A 348 3.73 -5.32 6.93
N PHE A 349 2.65 -5.56 7.64
CA PHE A 349 2.70 -6.11 9.00
C PHE A 349 2.62 -7.64 8.93
N SER A 350 3.72 -8.30 8.69
CA SER A 350 3.81 -9.76 8.62
C SER A 350 3.12 -10.53 9.76
N PRO A 351 3.10 -10.05 11.02
CA PRO A 351 2.45 -10.77 12.11
C PRO A 351 0.93 -10.64 12.15
N VAL A 352 0.30 -9.81 11.29
CA VAL A 352 -1.16 -9.62 11.34
C VAL A 352 -1.86 -10.82 10.70
N GLU A 353 -2.63 -11.53 11.50
CA GLU A 353 -3.39 -12.69 11.06
C GLU A 353 -4.89 -12.41 10.91
N ARG A 354 -5.41 -11.48 11.69
CA ARG A 354 -6.84 -11.19 11.77
C ARG A 354 -7.13 -9.69 11.69
N VAL A 355 -8.26 -9.38 11.11
CA VAL A 355 -8.78 -8.01 11.04
C VAL A 355 -10.21 -8.00 11.56
N VAL A 356 -10.54 -7.07 12.43
CA VAL A 356 -11.89 -6.76 12.86
C VAL A 356 -12.29 -5.40 12.30
N GLN A 357 -13.46 -5.32 11.68
CA GLN A 357 -14.07 -4.07 11.23
C GLN A 357 -15.23 -3.71 12.14
N VAL A 358 -15.09 -2.71 12.97
CA VAL A 358 -16.17 -2.18 13.82
C VAL A 358 -16.96 -1.13 13.04
N GLY A 359 -18.27 -1.38 12.94
CA GLY A 359 -19.20 -0.55 12.19
C GLY A 359 -19.08 -0.71 10.67
N SER A 360 -19.86 0.07 9.93
CA SER A 360 -19.93 0.01 8.46
C SER A 360 -18.55 0.01 7.80
N PRO A 361 -18.27 -0.91 6.86
CA PRO A 361 -17.01 -0.93 6.11
C PRO A 361 -16.89 0.25 5.12
N LYS A 362 -17.98 0.96 4.87
CA LYS A 362 -18.07 2.07 3.89
C LYS A 362 -17.61 1.68 2.47
N GLY A 363 -17.93 0.46 2.06
CA GLY A 363 -17.67 -0.08 0.74
C GLY A 363 -16.90 -1.39 0.75
N VAL A 364 -17.10 -2.18 -0.32
CA VAL A 364 -16.46 -3.49 -0.55
C VAL A 364 -14.96 -3.32 -0.75
N ALA A 365 -14.55 -2.33 -1.54
CA ALA A 365 -13.14 -2.02 -1.81
C ALA A 365 -12.35 -1.82 -0.52
N ARG A 366 -12.87 -1.02 0.42
CA ARG A 366 -12.21 -0.77 1.70
C ARG A 366 -12.20 -2.00 2.60
N LEU A 367 -13.29 -2.77 2.63
CA LEU A 367 -13.34 -4.01 3.37
C LEU A 367 -12.25 -4.98 2.91
N LEU A 368 -12.13 -5.19 1.59
CA LEU A 368 -11.11 -6.05 1.01
C LEU A 368 -9.68 -5.51 1.22
N GLN A 369 -9.50 -4.20 1.16
CA GLN A 369 -8.22 -3.54 1.43
C GLN A 369 -7.77 -3.79 2.89
N ARG A 370 -8.69 -3.67 3.86
CA ARG A 370 -8.44 -3.98 5.27
C ARG A 370 -8.20 -5.47 5.48
N ALA A 371 -9.02 -6.35 4.87
CA ALA A 371 -8.80 -7.79 4.88
C ALA A 371 -7.39 -8.14 4.40
N GLY A 372 -6.91 -7.45 3.36
CA GLY A 372 -5.56 -7.60 2.82
C GLY A 372 -4.42 -7.27 3.80
N ARG A 373 -4.72 -6.66 4.97
CA ARG A 373 -3.72 -6.49 6.05
C ARG A 373 -3.45 -7.77 6.82
N SER A 374 -4.24 -8.83 6.63
CA SER A 374 -4.03 -10.15 7.21
C SER A 374 -3.54 -11.18 6.17
N GLY A 375 -2.96 -12.27 6.66
CA GLY A 375 -2.55 -13.38 5.81
C GLY A 375 -1.43 -13.03 4.84
N HIS A 376 -0.33 -12.43 5.30
CA HIS A 376 0.82 -12.06 4.47
C HIS A 376 1.71 -13.24 4.07
N ARG A 377 1.41 -14.46 4.53
CA ARG A 377 2.14 -15.66 4.10
C ARG A 377 1.60 -16.17 2.76
N PRO A 378 2.46 -16.65 1.85
CA PRO A 378 2.00 -17.28 0.61
C PRO A 378 0.99 -18.41 0.89
N GLY A 379 -0.18 -18.35 0.24
CA GLY A 379 -1.25 -19.34 0.42
C GLY A 379 -2.18 -19.11 1.62
N ALA A 380 -1.88 -18.15 2.50
CA ALA A 380 -2.75 -17.81 3.62
C ALA A 380 -3.98 -16.99 3.17
N ALA A 381 -5.15 -17.33 3.69
CA ALA A 381 -6.36 -16.55 3.48
C ALA A 381 -6.31 -15.24 4.26
N SER A 382 -6.86 -14.17 3.68
CA SER A 382 -7.14 -12.93 4.41
C SER A 382 -8.41 -13.12 5.23
N ARG A 383 -8.36 -12.79 6.53
CA ARG A 383 -9.51 -12.96 7.44
C ARG A 383 -9.98 -11.63 8.00
N ILE A 384 -11.25 -11.32 7.78
CA ILE A 384 -11.88 -10.11 8.33
C ILE A 384 -13.21 -10.44 8.99
N TYR A 385 -13.40 -9.91 10.21
CA TYR A 385 -14.56 -10.07 11.04
C TYR A 385 -15.31 -8.74 11.13
N GLY A 386 -16.56 -8.71 10.67
CA GLY A 386 -17.44 -7.56 10.79
C GLY A 386 -18.08 -7.52 12.18
N ALA A 387 -17.88 -6.42 12.91
CA ALA A 387 -18.50 -6.15 14.21
C ALA A 387 -19.55 -5.03 14.05
N PRO A 388 -20.81 -5.35 13.75
CA PRO A 388 -21.85 -4.36 13.48
C PRO A 388 -22.20 -3.57 14.74
N THR A 389 -22.48 -2.28 14.58
CA THR A 389 -22.92 -1.39 15.66
C THR A 389 -24.45 -1.23 15.69
N HIS A 390 -25.13 -1.55 14.60
CA HIS A 390 -26.59 -1.55 14.46
C HIS A 390 -27.07 -2.53 13.36
N ALA A 391 -28.37 -2.80 13.33
CA ALA A 391 -28.97 -3.84 12.50
C ALA A 391 -28.71 -3.67 10.97
N LEU A 392 -28.68 -2.44 10.46
CA LEU A 392 -28.44 -2.19 9.02
C LEU A 392 -27.03 -2.60 8.60
N GLU A 393 -26.05 -2.50 9.51
CA GLU A 393 -24.67 -2.91 9.20
C GLU A 393 -24.54 -4.43 9.02
N LEU A 394 -25.43 -5.24 9.61
CA LEU A 394 -25.49 -6.68 9.30
C LEU A 394 -25.81 -6.91 7.82
N VAL A 395 -26.76 -6.15 7.27
CA VAL A 395 -27.12 -6.21 5.85
C VAL A 395 -25.96 -5.73 4.98
N GLU A 396 -25.26 -4.65 5.41
CA GLU A 396 -24.09 -4.14 4.69
C GLU A 396 -22.95 -5.18 4.64
N PHE A 397 -22.66 -5.87 5.76
CA PHE A 397 -21.65 -6.93 5.77
C PHE A 397 -22.06 -8.13 4.92
N ALA A 398 -23.33 -8.54 4.96
CA ALA A 398 -23.84 -9.61 4.11
C ALA A 398 -23.71 -9.24 2.62
N ALA A 399 -24.14 -8.03 2.24
CA ALA A 399 -24.02 -7.54 0.88
C ALA A 399 -22.55 -7.42 0.44
N ALA A 400 -21.66 -6.94 1.32
CA ALA A 400 -20.24 -6.83 1.02
C ALA A 400 -19.57 -8.20 0.83
N ARG A 401 -19.96 -9.20 1.64
CA ARG A 401 -19.48 -10.58 1.48
C ARG A 401 -19.92 -11.17 0.14
N ASP A 402 -21.19 -10.99 -0.21
CA ASP A 402 -21.75 -11.52 -1.44
C ASP A 402 -21.13 -10.82 -2.68
N ALA A 403 -20.92 -9.51 -2.63
CA ALA A 403 -20.23 -8.77 -3.68
C ALA A 403 -18.76 -9.21 -3.83
N ALA A 404 -18.06 -9.39 -2.72
CA ALA A 404 -16.68 -9.88 -2.73
C ALA A 404 -16.57 -11.29 -3.34
N ALA A 405 -17.52 -12.18 -3.03
CA ALA A 405 -17.57 -13.53 -3.58
C ALA A 405 -17.81 -13.53 -5.11
N ARG A 406 -18.54 -12.51 -5.63
CA ARG A 406 -18.74 -12.32 -7.08
C ARG A 406 -17.62 -11.51 -7.74
N GLY A 407 -16.64 -11.03 -6.98
CA GLY A 407 -15.58 -10.14 -7.48
C GLY A 407 -16.09 -8.73 -7.85
N GLU A 408 -17.24 -8.34 -7.35
CA GLU A 408 -17.86 -7.04 -7.58
C GLU A 408 -17.28 -6.01 -6.60
N ILE A 409 -16.66 -4.98 -7.14
CA ILE A 409 -16.09 -3.88 -6.37
C ILE A 409 -16.63 -2.58 -6.93
N GLU A 410 -17.00 -1.64 -6.07
CA GLU A 410 -17.47 -0.33 -6.49
C GLU A 410 -16.42 0.44 -7.28
N GLY A 411 -16.86 1.10 -8.37
CA GLY A 411 -16.04 2.03 -9.13
C GLY A 411 -15.93 3.38 -8.44
N ARG A 412 -14.82 4.06 -8.61
CA ARG A 412 -14.70 5.48 -8.23
C ARG A 412 -15.03 6.37 -9.42
N ARG A 413 -15.87 7.37 -9.23
CA ARG A 413 -16.12 8.38 -10.25
C ARG A 413 -14.92 9.30 -10.35
N PRO A 414 -14.35 9.48 -11.55
CA PRO A 414 -13.24 10.40 -11.78
C PRO A 414 -13.64 11.85 -11.54
#